data_39315adaee734233bba10a6a55d513d1
#
_entry.id   39315adaee734233bba10a6a55d513d1
#
_cell.length_a   1.000
_cell.length_b   1.000
_cell.length_c   1.000
_cell.angle_alpha   90.00
_cell.angle_beta   90.00
_cell.angle_gamma   90.00
#
_symmetry.space_group_name_H-M   'P 1'
#
loop_
_entity.id
_entity.type
_entity.pdbx_description
1 polymer ?
#
loop_
_entity_poly.entity_id
_entity_poly.type
_entity_poly.pdbx_seq_one_letter_code
_entity_poly.pdbx_strand_id
1 'polypeptide(L)'
;INDASQPVNVQLIINANELKEVVVVGYGTMEKREVTSSITSIKADKLIQGGGGATIATALRGEISGMTVNTNSSPNASYGFQLRGVSSINANDAPLIVIDGIPGGHFSSLNQDEIESIDILKDASAGAIYGTRAAGGVILVTTKKAKEGTFKVSYTGEVSSEAVTARPRILSRERFLKYDRGTDYGYDTDWYGELLNEGALSHRHSVSMTGGTSVAKVY
;
A
#
# COMPACT_ATOMS: atom_id res chain seq x y z
N ILE A 1 -19.98 -36.78 -47.02
CA ILE A 1 -21.25 -36.94 -46.29
C ILE A 1 -20.84 -37.38 -44.87
N ASN A 2 -20.79 -36.46 -43.96
CA ASN A 2 -20.47 -36.74 -42.55
C ASN A 2 -21.71 -37.35 -41.90
N ASP A 3 -21.55 -38.55 -41.38
CA ASP A 3 -22.56 -39.25 -40.62
C ASP A 3 -22.75 -38.57 -39.24
N ALA A 4 -23.89 -37.89 -39.09
CA ALA A 4 -24.24 -37.12 -37.89
C ALA A 4 -24.82 -37.98 -36.74
N SER A 5 -24.72 -39.31 -36.83
CA SER A 5 -25.35 -40.24 -35.88
C SER A 5 -24.45 -40.79 -34.76
N GLN A 6 -23.19 -40.36 -34.70
CA GLN A 6 -22.29 -40.77 -33.59
C GLN A 6 -22.46 -39.84 -32.38
N PRO A 7 -22.82 -40.34 -31.18
CA PRO A 7 -22.87 -39.51 -29.99
C PRO A 7 -21.46 -39.08 -29.61
N VAL A 8 -21.23 -37.75 -29.59
CA VAL A 8 -19.99 -37.15 -29.10
C VAL A 8 -20.00 -37.25 -27.57
N ASN A 9 -19.22 -38.16 -27.02
CA ASN A 9 -19.08 -38.33 -25.60
C ASN A 9 -18.03 -37.33 -25.08
N VAL A 10 -18.47 -36.13 -24.63
CA VAL A 10 -17.60 -35.14 -24.04
C VAL A 10 -17.46 -35.42 -22.55
N GLN A 11 -16.35 -35.98 -22.14
CA GLN A 11 -15.98 -36.03 -20.72
C GLN A 11 -15.49 -34.64 -20.26
N LEU A 12 -16.30 -33.94 -19.49
CA LEU A 12 -15.88 -32.75 -18.77
C LEU A 12 -15.02 -33.17 -17.61
N ILE A 13 -13.70 -33.00 -17.75
CA ILE A 13 -12.76 -33.12 -16.63
C ILE A 13 -12.88 -31.81 -15.84
N ILE A 14 -13.39 -31.90 -14.61
CA ILE A 14 -13.37 -30.78 -13.67
C ILE A 14 -11.90 -30.49 -13.38
N ASN A 15 -11.42 -29.35 -13.87
CA ASN A 15 -10.08 -28.88 -13.51
C ASN A 15 -10.13 -28.34 -12.08
N ALA A 16 -9.89 -29.21 -11.11
CA ALA A 16 -9.93 -28.91 -9.67
C ALA A 16 -8.71 -28.12 -9.17
N ASN A 17 -7.98 -27.44 -10.05
CA ASN A 17 -6.99 -26.44 -9.64
C ASN A 17 -7.65 -25.08 -9.35
N GLU A 18 -8.71 -25.08 -8.54
CA GLU A 18 -9.07 -23.86 -7.83
C GLU A 18 -7.97 -23.61 -6.80
N LEU A 19 -7.11 -22.67 -7.09
CA LEU A 19 -6.21 -22.09 -6.08
C LEU A 19 -7.09 -21.56 -4.94
N LYS A 20 -7.14 -22.29 -3.83
CA LYS A 20 -7.85 -21.86 -2.63
C LYS A 20 -7.17 -20.60 -2.13
N GLU A 21 -7.77 -19.46 -2.40
CA GLU A 21 -7.28 -18.18 -1.89
C GLU A 21 -7.56 -18.15 -0.38
N VAL A 22 -6.50 -18.23 0.40
CA VAL A 22 -6.56 -18.27 1.86
C VAL A 22 -6.28 -16.89 2.40
N VAL A 23 -7.14 -16.40 3.27
CA VAL A 23 -6.98 -15.11 3.95
C VAL A 23 -6.57 -15.38 5.39
N VAL A 24 -5.55 -14.68 5.86
CA VAL A 24 -5.13 -14.74 7.26
C VAL A 24 -6.12 -13.94 8.10
N VAL A 25 -6.80 -14.59 9.03
CA VAL A 25 -7.70 -13.94 9.98
C VAL A 25 -7.16 -14.18 11.40
N GLY A 26 -6.71 -13.10 12.04
CA GLY A 26 -6.32 -13.01 13.44
C GLY A 26 -5.53 -14.18 14.03
N TYR A 27 -6.15 -15.31 14.28
CA TYR A 27 -5.54 -16.51 14.86
C TYR A 27 -5.56 -17.73 13.94
N GLY A 28 -5.71 -17.55 12.62
CA GLY A 28 -5.74 -18.67 11.69
C GLY A 28 -5.87 -18.23 10.25
N THR A 29 -5.94 -19.21 9.37
CA THR A 29 -6.20 -19.01 7.95
C THR A 29 -7.60 -19.53 7.64
N MET A 30 -8.43 -18.71 6.98
CA MET A 30 -9.76 -19.10 6.50
C MET A 30 -9.80 -19.02 4.97
N GLU A 31 -10.60 -19.84 4.32
CA GLU A 31 -10.84 -19.70 2.90
C GLU A 31 -11.62 -18.40 2.66
N LYS A 32 -11.22 -17.62 1.66
CA LYS A 32 -11.84 -16.34 1.31
C LYS A 32 -13.36 -16.47 1.12
N ARG A 33 -13.84 -17.63 0.70
CA ARG A 33 -15.27 -17.92 0.53
C ARG A 33 -16.04 -18.04 1.84
N GLU A 34 -15.37 -18.37 2.94
CA GLU A 34 -15.99 -18.54 4.26
C GLU A 34 -16.09 -17.23 5.02
N VAL A 35 -15.36 -16.20 4.56
CA VAL A 35 -15.39 -14.89 5.21
C VAL A 35 -16.54 -14.08 4.65
N THR A 36 -17.60 -13.96 5.41
CA THR A 36 -18.79 -13.15 5.09
C THR A 36 -18.58 -11.65 5.20
N SER A 37 -17.43 -11.22 5.73
CA SER A 37 -17.06 -9.81 5.89
C SER A 37 -16.41 -9.22 4.63
N SER A 38 -16.55 -7.91 4.45
CA SER A 38 -15.95 -7.18 3.32
C SER A 38 -14.43 -7.11 3.47
N ILE A 39 -13.72 -8.14 2.99
CA ILE A 39 -12.25 -8.16 2.94
C ILE A 39 -11.79 -7.74 1.55
N THR A 40 -10.87 -6.79 1.50
CA THR A 40 -10.16 -6.41 0.28
C THR A 40 -8.72 -6.85 0.39
N SER A 41 -8.28 -7.72 -0.51
CA SER A 41 -6.92 -8.25 -0.56
C SER A 41 -6.14 -7.64 -1.71
N ILE A 42 -4.90 -7.19 -1.43
CA ILE A 42 -3.97 -6.64 -2.42
C ILE A 42 -2.70 -7.47 -2.37
N LYS A 43 -2.28 -8.00 -3.52
CA LYS A 43 -1.04 -8.75 -3.66
C LYS A 43 0.15 -7.82 -3.90
N ALA A 44 1.34 -8.28 -3.54
CA ALA A 44 2.60 -7.54 -3.70
C ALA A 44 2.83 -6.97 -5.10
N ASP A 45 2.44 -7.70 -6.15
CA ASP A 45 2.64 -7.29 -7.54
C ASP A 45 1.95 -5.95 -7.86
N LYS A 46 0.81 -5.68 -7.21
CA LYS A 46 0.10 -4.41 -7.36
C LYS A 46 0.76 -3.27 -6.59
N LEU A 47 1.40 -3.56 -5.46
CA LEU A 47 2.08 -2.56 -4.65
C LEU A 47 3.34 -2.01 -5.36
N ILE A 48 4.04 -2.85 -6.11
CA ILE A 48 5.27 -2.49 -6.82
C ILE A 48 4.97 -1.61 -8.05
N GLN A 49 3.78 -1.73 -8.63
CA GLN A 49 3.39 -0.96 -9.83
C GLN A 49 3.10 0.53 -9.54
N GLY A 50 3.08 0.95 -8.28
CA GLY A 50 2.73 2.32 -7.87
C GLY A 50 3.73 3.42 -8.24
N GLY A 51 4.83 3.10 -8.92
CA GLY A 51 5.83 4.07 -9.39
C GLY A 51 6.94 4.35 -8.37
N GLY A 52 8.06 4.84 -8.88
CA GLY A 52 9.29 5.08 -8.15
C GLY A 52 9.12 6.03 -6.96
N GLY A 53 9.74 5.70 -5.84
CA GLY A 53 9.66 6.46 -4.59
C GLY A 53 8.34 6.30 -3.84
N ALA A 54 7.42 5.44 -4.34
CA ALA A 54 6.15 5.18 -3.68
C ALA A 54 6.39 4.44 -2.35
N THR A 55 5.86 4.99 -1.29
CA THR A 55 5.74 4.27 -0.03
C THR A 55 4.55 3.31 -0.10
N ILE A 56 4.48 2.32 0.81
CA ILE A 56 3.33 1.41 0.92
C ILE A 56 2.01 2.20 0.97
N ALA A 57 2.01 3.34 1.66
CA ALA A 57 0.85 4.21 1.77
C ALA A 57 0.39 4.79 0.43
N THR A 58 1.32 5.27 -0.38
CA THR A 58 1.01 5.81 -1.72
C THR A 58 0.58 4.71 -2.68
N ALA A 59 1.15 3.51 -2.58
CA ALA A 59 0.76 2.36 -3.39
C ALA A 59 -0.67 1.87 -3.08
N LEU A 60 -1.12 2.00 -1.83
CA LEU A 60 -2.50 1.66 -1.41
C LEU A 60 -3.53 2.70 -1.83
N ARG A 61 -3.09 3.91 -2.22
CA ARG A 61 -3.99 5.01 -2.56
C ARG A 61 -4.76 4.71 -3.84
N GLY A 62 -6.09 4.72 -3.74
CA GLY A 62 -6.97 4.46 -4.88
C GLY A 62 -7.25 2.97 -5.16
N GLU A 63 -6.46 2.04 -4.59
CA GLU A 63 -6.67 0.60 -4.77
C GLU A 63 -7.79 0.04 -3.87
N ILE A 64 -8.12 0.76 -2.80
CA ILE A 64 -9.06 0.27 -1.79
C ILE A 64 -10.26 1.19 -1.71
N SER A 65 -11.44 0.67 -2.09
CA SER A 65 -12.69 1.44 -1.96
C SER A 65 -12.97 1.75 -0.48
N GLY A 66 -13.27 3.02 -0.17
CA GLY A 66 -13.57 3.50 1.19
C GLY A 66 -12.34 3.69 2.08
N MET A 67 -11.12 3.62 1.53
CA MET A 67 -9.91 4.03 2.23
C MET A 67 -9.41 5.39 1.71
N THR A 68 -9.16 6.29 2.63
CA THR A 68 -8.49 7.55 2.37
C THR A 68 -7.07 7.50 2.90
N VAL A 69 -6.11 7.84 2.07
CA VAL A 69 -4.70 7.98 2.47
C VAL A 69 -4.36 9.46 2.44
N ASN A 70 -4.14 10.03 3.62
CA ASN A 70 -3.70 11.40 3.76
C ASN A 70 -2.18 11.45 3.62
N THR A 71 -1.72 12.07 2.55
CA THR A 71 -0.30 12.29 2.30
C THR A 71 -0.01 13.77 2.39
N ASN A 72 0.91 14.16 3.24
CA ASN A 72 1.47 15.51 3.22
C ASN A 72 2.56 15.56 2.15
N SER A 73 2.72 16.73 1.53
CA SER A 73 3.77 16.93 0.51
C SER A 73 5.19 17.06 1.09
N SER A 74 5.37 16.80 2.37
CA SER A 74 6.68 16.85 3.03
C SER A 74 7.42 15.52 2.85
N PRO A 75 8.72 15.52 2.58
CA PRO A 75 9.54 14.32 2.43
C PRO A 75 9.52 13.38 3.66
N ASN A 76 9.30 13.95 4.84
CA ASN A 76 9.21 13.23 6.13
C ASN A 76 7.77 13.13 6.65
N ALA A 77 6.78 13.21 5.76
CA ALA A 77 5.39 13.18 6.17
C ALA A 77 5.00 11.82 6.75
N SER A 78 4.31 11.84 7.88
CA SER A 78 3.58 10.68 8.35
C SER A 78 2.34 10.50 7.49
N TYR A 79 2.07 9.26 7.10
CA TYR A 79 0.87 8.92 6.34
C TYR A 79 -0.27 8.60 7.30
N GLY A 80 -1.41 9.25 7.09
CA GLY A 80 -2.65 8.92 7.78
C GLY A 80 -3.50 7.99 6.93
N PHE A 81 -3.97 6.90 7.52
CA PHE A 81 -4.93 6.00 6.90
C PHE A 81 -6.27 6.16 7.58
N GLN A 82 -7.34 6.16 6.79
CA GLN A 82 -8.69 6.24 7.29
C GLN A 82 -9.58 5.32 6.48
N LEU A 83 -10.33 4.47 7.16
CA LEU A 83 -11.30 3.55 6.56
C LEU A 83 -12.72 4.04 6.85
N ARG A 84 -13.55 4.15 5.81
CA ARG A 84 -14.97 4.56 5.89
C ARG A 84 -15.25 5.93 6.51
N GLY A 85 -14.24 6.83 6.55
CA GLY A 85 -14.39 8.18 7.07
C GLY A 85 -14.16 8.29 8.59
N VAL A 86 -14.44 9.48 9.14
CA VAL A 86 -14.26 9.78 10.57
C VAL A 86 -15.38 9.12 11.34
N SER A 87 -15.06 8.22 12.25
CA SER A 87 -16.02 7.54 13.11
C SER A 87 -16.10 8.17 14.51
N SER A 88 -15.08 8.95 14.90
CA SER A 88 -15.02 9.59 16.22
C SER A 88 -14.41 10.99 16.13
N ILE A 89 -14.92 11.91 16.93
CA ILE A 89 -14.41 13.29 17.04
C ILE A 89 -13.15 13.36 17.92
N ASN A 90 -13.05 12.47 18.90
CA ASN A 90 -12.00 12.52 19.94
C ASN A 90 -11.10 11.28 20.00
N ALA A 91 -11.36 10.24 19.20
CA ALA A 91 -10.56 9.03 19.17
C ALA A 91 -9.70 8.96 17.91
N ASN A 92 -8.60 8.22 17.99
CA ASN A 92 -7.78 7.93 16.84
C ASN A 92 -8.54 6.96 15.91
N ASP A 93 -9.00 7.45 14.76
CA ASP A 93 -9.72 6.68 13.74
C ASP A 93 -8.79 5.91 12.79
N ALA A 94 -7.49 5.90 13.06
CA ALA A 94 -6.54 5.17 12.25
C ALA A 94 -6.79 3.65 12.38
N PRO A 95 -6.74 2.91 11.27
CA PRO A 95 -6.85 1.46 11.29
C PRO A 95 -5.69 0.82 12.07
N LEU A 96 -5.97 -0.28 12.75
CA LEU A 96 -4.96 -1.07 13.42
C LEU A 96 -4.12 -1.83 12.38
N ILE A 97 -2.81 -1.63 12.38
CA ILE A 97 -1.88 -2.37 11.54
C ILE A 97 -1.43 -3.61 12.29
N VAL A 98 -1.56 -4.76 11.64
CA VAL A 98 -1.15 -6.07 12.17
C VAL A 98 -0.17 -6.68 11.17
N ILE A 99 1.06 -6.95 11.59
CA ILE A 99 2.11 -7.51 10.76
C ILE A 99 2.36 -8.94 11.23
N ASP A 100 2.16 -9.92 10.35
CA ASP A 100 2.29 -11.35 10.64
C ASP A 100 1.59 -11.80 11.93
N GLY A 101 0.42 -11.22 12.20
CA GLY A 101 -0.38 -11.51 13.40
C GLY A 101 -0.02 -10.66 14.62
N ILE A 102 1.01 -9.82 14.57
CA ILE A 102 1.43 -8.95 15.69
C ILE A 102 0.79 -7.57 15.53
N PRO A 103 -0.10 -7.14 16.43
CA PRO A 103 -0.77 -5.85 16.34
C PRO A 103 0.12 -4.69 16.80
N GLY A 104 -0.06 -3.53 16.19
CA GLY A 104 0.63 -2.27 16.54
C GLY A 104 1.87 -2.00 15.70
N GLY A 105 2.02 -2.66 14.55
CA GLY A 105 3.09 -2.38 13.59
C GLY A 105 2.93 -1.01 12.91
N HIS A 106 3.99 -0.55 12.27
CA HIS A 106 4.02 0.65 11.44
C HIS A 106 4.48 0.29 10.03
N PHE A 107 3.87 0.91 9.01
CA PHE A 107 4.32 0.70 7.62
C PHE A 107 5.75 1.18 7.36
N SER A 108 6.24 2.16 8.14
CA SER A 108 7.61 2.65 8.03
C SER A 108 8.68 1.61 8.40
N SER A 109 8.30 0.57 9.14
CA SER A 109 9.21 -0.52 9.51
C SER A 109 9.27 -1.66 8.47
N LEU A 110 8.46 -1.57 7.42
CA LEU A 110 8.37 -2.60 6.37
C LEU A 110 8.95 -2.10 5.06
N ASN A 111 9.70 -2.98 4.40
CA ASN A 111 10.06 -2.78 3.01
C ASN A 111 8.94 -3.33 2.11
N GLN A 112 8.61 -2.61 1.02
CA GLN A 112 7.62 -3.09 0.04
C GLN A 112 7.97 -4.47 -0.52
N ASP A 113 9.25 -4.73 -0.70
CA ASP A 113 9.74 -6.00 -1.25
C ASP A 113 9.50 -7.20 -0.31
N GLU A 114 9.30 -6.95 0.99
CA GLU A 114 9.03 -7.98 2.01
C GLU A 114 7.56 -8.40 2.07
N ILE A 115 6.66 -7.60 1.50
CA ILE A 115 5.23 -7.84 1.59
C ILE A 115 4.81 -8.92 0.59
N GLU A 116 4.01 -9.87 1.04
CA GLU A 116 3.34 -10.86 0.21
C GLU A 116 1.92 -10.42 -0.13
N SER A 117 1.15 -9.99 0.88
CA SER A 117 -0.20 -9.45 0.72
C SER A 117 -0.57 -8.47 1.81
N ILE A 118 -1.54 -7.61 1.49
CA ILE A 118 -2.20 -6.72 2.44
C ILE A 118 -3.70 -6.99 2.36
N ASP A 119 -4.27 -7.38 3.49
CA ASP A 119 -5.69 -7.66 3.63
C ASP A 119 -6.35 -6.61 4.53
N ILE A 120 -7.40 -5.96 4.03
CA ILE A 120 -8.08 -4.89 4.74
C ILE A 120 -9.44 -5.37 5.22
N LEU A 121 -9.59 -5.38 6.54
CA LEU A 121 -10.81 -5.70 7.25
C LEU A 121 -11.55 -4.40 7.57
N LYS A 122 -12.61 -4.13 6.80
CA LYS A 122 -13.36 -2.88 6.92
C LYS A 122 -14.46 -2.95 7.98
N ASP A 123 -14.92 -4.14 8.31
CA ASP A 123 -16.06 -4.35 9.19
C ASP A 123 -15.64 -4.61 10.64
N ALA A 124 -16.42 -4.08 11.58
CA ALA A 124 -16.20 -4.28 13.00
C ALA A 124 -16.26 -5.77 13.42
N SER A 125 -17.03 -6.60 12.72
CA SER A 125 -17.10 -8.04 12.94
C SER A 125 -15.77 -8.73 12.65
N ALA A 126 -15.09 -8.34 11.56
CA ALA A 126 -13.78 -8.85 11.23
C ALA A 126 -12.69 -8.33 12.21
N GLY A 127 -12.90 -7.12 12.73
CA GLY A 127 -12.04 -6.51 13.74
C GLY A 127 -12.27 -6.99 15.17
N ALA A 128 -13.35 -7.75 15.44
CA ALA A 128 -13.72 -8.18 16.80
C ALA A 128 -12.62 -8.96 17.53
N ILE A 129 -11.77 -9.67 16.78
CA ILE A 129 -10.64 -10.41 17.32
C ILE A 129 -9.62 -9.48 17.99
N TYR A 130 -9.49 -8.24 17.49
CA TYR A 130 -8.53 -7.23 17.96
C TYR A 130 -9.12 -6.24 18.96
N GLY A 131 -10.40 -6.44 19.34
CA GLY A 131 -11.13 -5.63 20.32
C GLY A 131 -11.34 -4.18 19.88
N THR A 132 -11.46 -3.27 20.84
CA THR A 132 -11.75 -1.84 20.62
C THR A 132 -10.70 -1.13 19.76
N ARG A 133 -9.47 -1.63 19.73
CA ARG A 133 -8.38 -1.08 18.90
C ARG A 133 -8.65 -1.20 17.40
N ALA A 134 -9.56 -2.07 16.99
CA ALA A 134 -9.96 -2.30 15.62
C ALA A 134 -11.18 -1.47 15.18
N ALA A 135 -11.61 -0.50 16.00
CA ALA A 135 -12.77 0.35 15.67
C ALA A 135 -12.61 1.11 14.35
N GLY A 136 -11.41 1.56 14.04
CA GLY A 136 -11.05 2.19 12.75
C GLY A 136 -10.80 1.20 11.60
N GLY A 137 -11.04 -0.11 11.81
CA GLY A 137 -10.70 -1.18 10.88
C GLY A 137 -9.34 -1.79 11.15
N VAL A 138 -8.99 -2.83 10.39
CA VAL A 138 -7.71 -3.54 10.53
C VAL A 138 -7.04 -3.70 9.18
N ILE A 139 -5.75 -3.45 9.12
CA ILE A 139 -4.89 -3.72 7.97
C ILE A 139 -3.94 -4.85 8.36
N LEU A 140 -4.16 -6.01 7.77
CA LEU A 140 -3.30 -7.19 7.96
C LEU A 140 -2.22 -7.18 6.89
N VAL A 141 -0.98 -7.20 7.31
CA VAL A 141 0.18 -7.32 6.42
C VAL A 141 0.79 -8.68 6.61
N THR A 142 0.87 -9.44 5.53
CA THR A 142 1.55 -10.73 5.49
C THR A 142 2.88 -10.55 4.78
N THR A 143 3.97 -10.93 5.43
CA THR A 143 5.30 -10.87 4.82
C THR A 143 5.64 -12.16 4.08
N LYS A 144 6.54 -12.06 3.10
CA LYS A 144 7.03 -13.21 2.34
C LYS A 144 7.78 -14.16 3.26
N LYS A 145 7.42 -15.45 3.18
CA LYS A 145 8.09 -16.51 3.95
C LYS A 145 8.96 -17.38 3.05
N ALA A 146 10.10 -17.78 3.57
CA ALA A 146 10.96 -18.72 2.87
C ALA A 146 10.25 -20.07 2.64
N LYS A 147 10.40 -20.60 1.43
CA LYS A 147 9.93 -21.95 1.10
C LYS A 147 11.00 -22.96 1.46
N GLU A 148 10.58 -24.12 1.97
CA GLU A 148 11.47 -25.22 2.31
C GLU A 148 12.26 -25.71 1.07
N GLY A 149 13.55 -26.03 1.27
CA GLY A 149 14.42 -26.52 0.21
C GLY A 149 14.82 -25.47 -0.84
N THR A 150 14.51 -24.18 -0.62
CA THR A 150 14.86 -23.12 -1.57
C THR A 150 15.80 -22.12 -0.94
N PHE A 151 16.76 -21.65 -1.74
CA PHE A 151 17.57 -20.48 -1.43
C PHE A 151 17.40 -19.48 -2.59
N LYS A 152 16.97 -18.27 -2.27
CA LYS A 152 16.73 -17.23 -3.26
C LYS A 152 17.37 -15.92 -2.79
N VAL A 153 18.14 -15.32 -3.67
CA VAL A 153 18.65 -13.96 -3.53
C VAL A 153 17.92 -13.08 -4.53
N SER A 154 17.39 -11.96 -4.06
CA SER A 154 16.75 -10.97 -4.92
C SER A 154 17.40 -9.61 -4.70
N TYR A 155 17.59 -8.89 -5.78
CA TYR A 155 18.06 -7.50 -5.78
C TYR A 155 17.05 -6.64 -6.51
N THR A 156 16.65 -5.55 -5.88
CA THR A 156 15.77 -4.54 -6.46
C THR A 156 16.50 -3.20 -6.42
N GLY A 157 16.66 -2.59 -7.59
CA GLY A 157 17.23 -1.24 -7.74
C GLY A 157 16.17 -0.31 -8.32
N GLU A 158 16.02 0.86 -7.71
CA GLU A 158 15.08 1.88 -8.12
C GLU A 158 15.78 3.24 -8.18
N VAL A 159 15.54 3.98 -9.26
CA VAL A 159 15.97 5.36 -9.41
C VAL A 159 14.76 6.19 -9.74
N SER A 160 14.53 7.26 -8.98
CA SER A 160 13.42 8.17 -9.19
C SER A 160 13.89 9.61 -9.25
N SER A 161 13.19 10.41 -10.07
CA SER A 161 13.38 11.85 -10.14
C SER A 161 12.05 12.53 -9.85
N GLU A 162 12.08 13.49 -8.95
CA GLU A 162 10.91 14.27 -8.59
C GLU A 162 10.98 15.64 -9.25
N ALA A 163 9.86 16.07 -9.84
CA ALA A 163 9.73 17.38 -10.45
C ALA A 163 8.44 18.08 -9.98
N VAL A 164 8.52 19.37 -9.77
CA VAL A 164 7.35 20.19 -9.45
C VAL A 164 6.53 20.38 -10.72
N THR A 165 5.34 19.80 -10.77
CA THR A 165 4.45 19.87 -11.94
C THR A 165 3.66 21.18 -12.03
N ALA A 166 3.41 21.84 -10.91
CA ALA A 166 2.69 23.10 -10.87
C ALA A 166 3.19 23.98 -9.73
N ARG A 167 3.39 25.25 -10.04
CA ARG A 167 3.72 26.28 -9.05
C ARG A 167 2.50 27.16 -8.80
N PRO A 168 2.18 27.54 -7.55
CA PRO A 168 1.13 28.50 -7.29
C PRO A 168 1.48 29.86 -7.95
N ARG A 169 0.47 30.52 -8.48
CA ARG A 169 0.66 31.85 -9.05
C ARG A 169 0.78 32.85 -7.91
N ILE A 170 1.98 33.35 -7.68
CA ILE A 170 2.25 34.46 -6.76
C ILE A 170 2.27 35.77 -7.52
N LEU A 171 1.96 36.85 -6.82
CA LEU A 171 2.09 38.20 -7.40
C LEU A 171 3.57 38.53 -7.56
N SER A 172 3.96 38.97 -8.77
CA SER A 172 5.26 39.61 -8.94
C SER A 172 5.29 40.94 -8.20
N ARG A 173 6.49 41.44 -7.85
CA ARG A 173 6.67 42.74 -7.20
C ARG A 173 5.96 43.85 -7.99
N GLU A 174 6.09 43.86 -9.30
CA GLU A 174 5.43 44.86 -10.17
C GLU A 174 3.90 44.85 -10.03
N ARG A 175 3.27 43.66 -10.01
CA ARG A 175 1.83 43.54 -9.81
C ARG A 175 1.43 43.85 -8.37
N PHE A 176 2.24 43.52 -7.39
CA PHE A 176 2.01 43.84 -5.99
C PHE A 176 1.94 45.38 -5.81
N LEU A 177 2.89 46.11 -6.35
CA LEU A 177 2.92 47.57 -6.31
C LEU A 177 1.75 48.20 -7.08
N LYS A 178 1.43 47.67 -8.26
CA LYS A 178 0.31 48.16 -9.06
C LYS A 178 -1.04 48.05 -8.35
N TYR A 179 -1.22 47.00 -7.51
CA TYR A 179 -2.47 46.80 -6.78
C TYR A 179 -2.47 47.40 -5.37
N ASP A 180 -1.42 48.10 -4.98
CA ASP A 180 -1.27 48.75 -3.65
C ASP A 180 -1.63 47.80 -2.48
N ARG A 181 -1.05 46.62 -2.49
CA ARG A 181 -1.36 45.54 -1.51
C ARG A 181 -0.51 45.58 -0.27
N GLY A 182 0.34 46.59 -0.06
CA GLY A 182 1.16 46.70 1.13
C GLY A 182 2.45 47.49 0.93
N THR A 183 3.35 47.43 1.88
CA THR A 183 4.62 48.17 1.85
C THR A 183 5.64 47.50 0.96
N ASP A 184 6.26 48.26 0.05
CA ASP A 184 7.38 47.78 -0.75
C ASP A 184 8.69 47.84 0.07
N TYR A 185 9.26 46.67 0.31
CA TYR A 185 10.56 46.53 0.99
C TYR A 185 11.73 46.42 0.00
N GLY A 186 11.51 46.51 -1.28
CA GLY A 186 12.53 46.50 -2.31
C GLY A 186 13.04 45.11 -2.72
N TYR A 187 12.43 44.04 -2.26
CA TYR A 187 12.84 42.68 -2.59
C TYR A 187 11.94 42.03 -3.65
N ASP A 188 12.54 41.27 -4.54
CA ASP A 188 11.84 40.48 -5.57
C ASP A 188 12.51 39.10 -5.66
N THR A 189 12.47 38.35 -4.57
CA THR A 189 13.11 37.04 -4.49
C THR A 189 12.16 35.94 -4.95
N ASP A 190 12.57 35.14 -5.94
CA ASP A 190 11.86 33.91 -6.31
C ASP A 190 12.17 32.79 -5.31
N TRP A 191 11.40 32.75 -4.24
CA TRP A 191 11.55 31.73 -3.20
C TRP A 191 11.38 30.30 -3.70
N TYR A 192 10.61 30.09 -4.78
CA TYR A 192 10.49 28.77 -5.38
C TYR A 192 11.78 28.34 -6.08
N GLY A 193 12.40 29.25 -6.83
CA GLY A 193 13.69 28.99 -7.46
C GLY A 193 14.81 28.74 -6.45
N GLU A 194 14.79 29.46 -5.33
CA GLU A 194 15.82 29.34 -4.28
C GLU A 194 15.65 28.08 -3.40
N LEU A 195 14.41 27.65 -3.14
CA LEU A 195 14.14 26.56 -2.20
C LEU A 195 13.97 25.19 -2.88
N LEU A 196 13.64 25.16 -4.18
CA LEU A 196 13.39 23.92 -4.88
C LEU A 196 14.63 23.46 -5.64
N ASN A 197 15.05 22.24 -5.35
CA ASN A 197 16.08 21.55 -6.12
C ASN A 197 15.42 20.85 -7.32
N GLU A 198 15.48 21.46 -8.49
CA GLU A 198 14.96 20.86 -9.73
C GLU A 198 15.86 19.71 -10.17
N GLY A 199 15.27 18.54 -10.38
CA GLY A 199 16.00 17.34 -10.83
C GLY A 199 16.66 16.54 -9.71
N ALA A 200 16.15 16.65 -8.47
CA ALA A 200 16.59 15.78 -7.38
C ALA A 200 16.42 14.31 -7.77
N LEU A 201 17.50 13.55 -7.62
CA LEU A 201 17.52 12.11 -7.88
C LEU A 201 17.51 11.37 -6.55
N SER A 202 16.60 10.44 -6.42
CA SER A 202 16.56 9.47 -5.33
C SER A 202 16.88 8.08 -5.87
N HIS A 203 17.65 7.30 -5.14
CA HIS A 203 17.89 5.92 -5.47
C HIS A 203 17.70 5.03 -4.24
N ARG A 204 17.15 3.84 -4.50
CA ARG A 204 16.93 2.82 -3.48
C ARG A 204 17.47 1.49 -4.00
N HIS A 205 18.22 0.82 -3.15
CA HIS A 205 18.74 -0.51 -3.42
C HIS A 205 18.32 -1.45 -2.29
N SER A 206 17.72 -2.57 -2.64
CA SER A 206 17.26 -3.59 -1.71
C SER A 206 17.87 -4.93 -2.10
N VAL A 207 18.44 -5.63 -1.13
CA VAL A 207 18.92 -7.00 -1.30
C VAL A 207 18.18 -7.86 -0.30
N SER A 208 17.49 -8.88 -0.76
CA SER A 208 16.83 -9.86 0.10
C SER A 208 17.35 -11.27 -0.14
N MET A 209 17.51 -12.02 0.92
CA MET A 209 17.93 -13.41 0.89
C MET A 209 16.91 -14.25 1.64
N THR A 210 16.32 -15.21 0.96
CA THR A 210 15.36 -16.13 1.57
C THR A 210 15.86 -17.54 1.45
N GLY A 211 15.82 -18.27 2.54
CA GLY A 211 16.22 -19.68 2.56
C GLY A 211 15.50 -20.43 3.66
N GLY A 212 15.26 -21.71 3.45
CA GLY A 212 14.56 -22.53 4.44
C GLY A 212 14.94 -24.01 4.37
N THR A 213 15.05 -24.60 5.53
CA THR A 213 15.08 -26.05 5.73
C THR A 213 13.78 -26.48 6.40
N SER A 214 13.58 -27.79 6.60
CA SER A 214 12.43 -28.31 7.35
C SER A 214 12.39 -27.82 8.81
N VAL A 215 13.53 -27.41 9.37
CA VAL A 215 13.68 -27.00 10.78
C VAL A 215 13.74 -25.47 10.95
N ALA A 216 14.35 -24.76 10.00
CA ALA A 216 14.54 -23.32 10.09
C ALA A 216 14.25 -22.63 8.76
N LYS A 217 13.55 -21.50 8.81
CA LYS A 217 13.27 -20.64 7.68
C LYS A 217 13.78 -19.23 8.01
N VAL A 218 14.56 -18.65 7.09
CA VAL A 218 15.15 -17.31 7.24
C VAL A 218 14.69 -16.45 6.07
N TYR A 219 14.30 -15.24 6.39
CA TYR A 219 14.04 -14.17 5.43
C TYR A 219 15.02 -13.04 5.71
#